data_134849adceb19070c80eaeb7dc148fb5
#
_entry.id   134849adceb19070c80eaeb7dc148fb5
#
_cell.length_a   1.000
_cell.length_b   1.000
_cell.length_c   1.000
_cell.angle_alpha   90.00
_cell.angle_beta   90.00
_cell.angle_gamma   90.00
#
_symmetry.space_group_name_H-M   'P 1'
#
loop_
_entity.id
_entity.type
_entity.pdbx_description
1 polymer ?
#
loop_
_entity_poly.entity_id
_entity_poly.type
_entity_poly.pdbx_seq_one_letter_code
_entity_poly.pdbx_strand_id
1 'polypeptide(L)'
;MSEAYPVVILGAGLTGLSAAYHLGAPSLVIEREAEVGGLARTHIDNGFTFDCTGHLLHLKDPRVVALVDAILPDAFSRHERRALIFSKGVYTPYPFQANLHGLPPEVVQECVGAFVEALVRRAAEGEPDPSRLNFRDWTERSFGAGIARHFLVPYNTKLWRTDLDEIECGWVSWSIPRPTLKEVLDGAFGTTVRGLGYNPTFLYPRRGGISVLPEALARRGAEVRLSETVTAVDAAARAVHLAGGRMVRYESLVSTIPLDRLLAITRGLPAGLPEIGGRLRAVRVLNISLGVDREGISGAHWVYFPEPGYSFYRVGFPANLSAGLAPRGCSSLYVERSLLRDEPFDAEEAIATAVEDLRRSGILWKGDRLVYRRVSVLDPAYVIYDRFRADNLPRVHEALNAAGIHSAGRFGTWEYSSMEGAIRTGMQLAERLAGRFAGRKAAGGSGS
;
A
#
# COMPACT_ATOMS: atom_id res chain seq x y z
N MET A 1 7.55 38.80 2.83
CA MET A 1 6.18 38.81 2.27
C MET A 1 5.60 37.42 2.48
N SER A 2 4.38 37.28 2.98
CA SER A 2 3.71 36.00 3.11
C SER A 2 3.23 35.55 1.72
N GLU A 3 3.69 34.39 1.27
CA GLU A 3 3.18 33.77 0.04
C GLU A 3 1.74 33.28 0.27
N ALA A 4 0.91 33.33 -0.76
CA ALA A 4 -0.48 32.88 -0.70
C ALA A 4 -0.87 32.11 -1.98
N TYR A 5 -1.53 30.97 -1.78
CA TYR A 5 -2.04 30.13 -2.86
C TYR A 5 -3.53 29.81 -2.66
N PRO A 6 -4.34 29.74 -3.69
CA PRO A 6 -5.71 29.25 -3.58
C PRO A 6 -5.76 27.85 -2.95
N VAL A 7 -4.85 26.97 -3.37
CA VAL A 7 -4.75 25.62 -2.82
C VAL A 7 -3.31 25.30 -2.44
N VAL A 8 -3.12 24.86 -1.20
CA VAL A 8 -1.86 24.25 -0.74
C VAL A 8 -2.08 22.76 -0.53
N ILE A 9 -1.15 21.94 -1.00
CA ILE A 9 -1.22 20.48 -0.95
C ILE A 9 -0.02 19.98 -0.15
N LEU A 10 -0.28 19.26 0.93
CA LEU A 10 0.76 18.62 1.75
C LEU A 10 0.97 17.18 1.30
N GLY A 11 2.17 16.90 0.79
CA GLY A 11 2.61 15.61 0.30
C GLY A 11 2.53 15.47 -1.22
N ALA A 12 3.66 15.13 -1.84
CA ALA A 12 3.81 14.85 -3.26
C ALA A 12 3.71 13.35 -3.59
N GLY A 13 2.85 12.62 -2.89
CA GLY A 13 2.44 11.27 -3.29
C GLY A 13 1.43 11.30 -4.44
N LEU A 14 1.05 10.14 -4.97
CA LEU A 14 0.15 10.03 -6.13
C LEU A 14 -1.18 10.79 -5.93
N THR A 15 -1.75 10.81 -4.73
CA THR A 15 -2.99 11.55 -4.44
C THR A 15 -2.78 13.06 -4.55
N GLY A 16 -1.73 13.60 -3.92
CA GLY A 16 -1.44 15.03 -3.95
C GLY A 16 -1.08 15.52 -5.35
N LEU A 17 -0.24 14.76 -6.06
CA LEU A 17 0.14 15.06 -7.44
C LEU A 17 -1.05 14.98 -8.42
N SER A 18 -1.91 13.97 -8.25
CA SER A 18 -3.13 13.86 -9.07
C SER A 18 -4.11 14.99 -8.77
N ALA A 19 -4.28 15.39 -7.52
CA ALA A 19 -5.08 16.56 -7.17
C ALA A 19 -4.51 17.83 -7.82
N ALA A 20 -3.21 18.08 -7.70
CA ALA A 20 -2.53 19.22 -8.30
C ALA A 20 -2.70 19.26 -9.83
N TYR A 21 -2.55 18.12 -10.49
CA TYR A 21 -2.70 17.97 -11.94
C TYR A 21 -4.10 18.36 -12.43
N HIS A 22 -5.15 18.00 -11.68
CA HIS A 22 -6.55 18.18 -12.11
C HIS A 22 -7.22 19.45 -11.57
N LEU A 23 -6.60 20.18 -10.65
CA LEU A 23 -7.23 21.35 -10.01
C LEU A 23 -7.52 22.53 -10.98
N GLY A 24 -6.74 22.68 -12.04
CA GLY A 24 -6.91 23.78 -12.99
C GLY A 24 -6.79 25.20 -12.38
N ALA A 25 -6.32 25.31 -11.12
CA ALA A 25 -6.08 26.54 -10.39
C ALA A 25 -4.63 26.54 -9.85
N PRO A 26 -4.03 27.75 -9.61
CA PRO A 26 -2.73 27.84 -9.01
C PRO A 26 -2.69 27.10 -7.67
N SER A 27 -1.75 26.17 -7.53
CA SER A 27 -1.58 25.38 -6.32
C SER A 27 -0.10 25.14 -6.02
N LEU A 28 0.21 24.97 -4.75
CA LEU A 28 1.54 24.65 -4.25
C LEU A 28 1.51 23.29 -3.58
N VAL A 29 2.37 22.37 -4.04
CA VAL A 29 2.63 21.09 -3.39
C VAL A 29 3.88 21.21 -2.53
N ILE A 30 3.77 20.84 -1.25
CA ILE A 30 4.90 20.87 -0.28
C ILE A 30 5.23 19.42 0.10
N GLU A 31 6.47 19.00 -0.13
CA GLU A 31 6.98 17.68 0.18
C GLU A 31 8.26 17.77 1.03
N ARG A 32 8.32 16.98 2.09
CA ARG A 32 9.48 16.95 2.99
C ARG A 32 10.67 16.19 2.40
N GLU A 33 10.41 15.22 1.54
CA GLU A 33 11.45 14.41 0.91
C GLU A 33 12.09 15.16 -0.27
N ALA A 34 13.29 14.72 -0.67
CA ALA A 34 13.99 15.27 -1.84
C ALA A 34 13.40 14.83 -3.18
N GLU A 35 12.41 13.93 -3.17
CA GLU A 35 11.81 13.32 -4.35
C GLU A 35 10.29 13.22 -4.20
N VAL A 36 9.59 13.29 -5.32
CA VAL A 36 8.14 13.04 -5.37
C VAL A 36 7.82 11.54 -5.32
N GLY A 37 6.56 11.19 -5.09
CA GLY A 37 6.04 9.83 -5.24
C GLY A 37 5.51 9.20 -3.95
N GLY A 38 5.89 9.69 -2.79
CA GLY A 38 5.48 9.11 -1.51
C GLY A 38 5.94 7.64 -1.40
N LEU A 39 5.00 6.68 -1.35
CA LEU A 39 5.36 5.25 -1.39
C LEU A 39 5.70 4.74 -2.80
N ALA A 40 5.21 5.39 -3.87
CA ALA A 40 5.51 5.03 -5.26
C ALA A 40 6.85 5.63 -5.71
N ARG A 41 7.89 5.40 -4.93
CA ARG A 41 9.28 5.82 -5.21
C ARG A 41 10.15 4.64 -5.57
N THR A 42 11.15 4.90 -6.37
CA THR A 42 12.17 3.93 -6.80
C THR A 42 13.54 4.41 -6.37
N HIS A 43 14.32 3.52 -5.82
CA HIS A 43 15.72 3.76 -5.49
C HIS A 43 16.60 3.02 -6.49
N ILE A 44 17.57 3.73 -7.09
CA ILE A 44 18.53 3.17 -8.03
C ILE A 44 19.92 3.37 -7.43
N ASP A 45 20.64 2.27 -7.23
CA ASP A 45 21.98 2.28 -6.68
C ASP A 45 22.77 1.05 -7.14
N ASN A 46 24.05 1.24 -7.50
CA ASN A 46 24.96 0.18 -7.96
C ASN A 46 24.36 -0.69 -9.08
N GLY A 47 23.54 -0.11 -9.97
CA GLY A 47 22.86 -0.80 -11.07
C GLY A 47 21.63 -1.60 -10.64
N PHE A 48 21.31 -1.67 -9.36
CA PHE A 48 20.05 -2.24 -8.86
C PHE A 48 18.97 -1.17 -8.77
N THR A 49 17.75 -1.58 -9.11
CA THR A 49 16.54 -0.74 -9.02
C THR A 49 15.53 -1.41 -8.12
N PHE A 50 15.13 -0.71 -7.06
CA PHE A 50 14.14 -1.17 -6.09
C PHE A 50 13.07 -0.11 -5.88
N ASP A 51 11.82 -0.50 -6.00
CA ASP A 51 10.72 0.30 -5.48
C ASP A 51 10.68 0.22 -3.95
N CYS A 52 10.00 1.15 -3.28
CA CYS A 52 9.90 1.18 -1.82
C CYS A 52 9.36 -0.13 -1.22
N THR A 53 8.52 -0.85 -1.97
CA THR A 53 8.03 -2.23 -1.77
C THR A 53 7.52 -2.73 -3.11
N GLY A 54 6.76 -3.84 -3.15
CA GLY A 54 6.10 -4.30 -4.38
C GLY A 54 5.02 -3.34 -4.87
N HIS A 55 5.36 -2.42 -5.75
CA HIS A 55 4.43 -1.47 -6.37
C HIS A 55 4.07 -1.91 -7.79
N LEU A 56 2.94 -2.62 -7.89
CA LEU A 56 2.39 -3.15 -9.15
C LEU A 56 1.15 -2.34 -9.52
N LEU A 57 1.09 -1.82 -10.75
CA LEU A 57 0.01 -0.94 -11.17
C LEU A 57 -1.16 -1.77 -11.70
N HIS A 58 -2.29 -1.66 -11.03
CA HIS A 58 -3.56 -2.28 -11.44
C HIS A 58 -4.50 -1.15 -11.86
N LEU A 59 -4.90 -1.13 -13.12
CA LEU A 59 -5.78 -0.12 -13.68
C LEU A 59 -7.10 -0.75 -14.16
N LYS A 60 -8.21 -0.20 -13.69
CA LYS A 60 -9.58 -0.59 -14.05
C LYS A 60 -10.48 0.63 -14.33
N ASP A 61 -10.24 1.76 -13.66
CA ASP A 61 -10.98 3.00 -13.88
C ASP A 61 -10.57 3.61 -15.25
N PRO A 62 -11.50 3.75 -16.21
CA PRO A 62 -11.17 4.27 -17.55
C PRO A 62 -10.53 5.64 -17.54
N ARG A 63 -10.85 6.50 -16.57
CA ARG A 63 -10.27 7.85 -16.45
C ARG A 63 -8.81 7.78 -16.03
N VAL A 64 -8.48 6.87 -15.11
CA VAL A 64 -7.10 6.67 -14.67
C VAL A 64 -6.28 6.01 -15.78
N VAL A 65 -6.86 5.05 -16.52
CA VAL A 65 -6.23 4.47 -17.72
C VAL A 65 -5.89 5.56 -18.72
N ALA A 66 -6.87 6.37 -19.11
CA ALA A 66 -6.68 7.46 -20.08
C ALA A 66 -5.63 8.49 -19.61
N LEU A 67 -5.60 8.81 -18.31
CA LEU A 67 -4.56 9.69 -17.75
C LEU A 67 -3.17 9.07 -17.90
N VAL A 68 -3.00 7.81 -17.46
CA VAL A 68 -1.70 7.14 -17.50
C VAL A 68 -1.19 7.02 -18.94
N ASP A 69 -2.05 6.63 -19.87
CA ASP A 69 -1.70 6.52 -21.29
C ASP A 69 -1.32 7.90 -21.89
N ALA A 70 -2.00 8.99 -21.50
CA ALA A 70 -1.69 10.33 -21.96
C ALA A 70 -0.36 10.88 -21.42
N ILE A 71 0.00 10.56 -20.16
CA ILE A 71 1.23 11.09 -19.54
C ILE A 71 2.45 10.21 -19.78
N LEU A 72 2.25 8.91 -20.00
CA LEU A 72 3.29 7.88 -20.15
C LEU A 72 2.91 6.88 -21.26
N PRO A 73 2.81 7.32 -22.52
CA PRO A 73 2.45 6.43 -23.64
C PRO A 73 3.48 5.30 -23.75
N ASP A 74 2.99 4.07 -23.92
CA ASP A 74 3.79 2.83 -24.09
C ASP A 74 4.86 2.54 -23.02
N ALA A 75 4.77 3.21 -21.85
CA ALA A 75 5.77 3.09 -20.80
C ALA A 75 5.68 1.79 -20.00
N PHE A 76 4.55 1.09 -20.06
CA PHE A 76 4.28 -0.07 -19.23
C PHE A 76 4.24 -1.37 -20.03
N SER A 77 4.66 -2.46 -19.37
CA SER A 77 4.43 -3.85 -19.81
C SER A 77 3.36 -4.49 -18.96
N ARG A 78 2.55 -5.37 -19.57
CA ARG A 78 1.54 -6.19 -18.85
C ARG A 78 2.18 -7.51 -18.44
N HIS A 79 1.91 -7.91 -17.21
CA HIS A 79 2.36 -9.17 -16.62
C HIS A 79 1.18 -9.99 -16.12
N GLU A 80 1.24 -11.30 -16.31
CA GLU A 80 0.42 -12.25 -15.55
C GLU A 80 1.05 -12.48 -14.19
N ARG A 81 0.25 -12.44 -13.13
CA ARG A 81 0.74 -12.64 -11.77
C ARG A 81 1.32 -14.03 -11.58
N ARG A 82 2.57 -14.10 -11.15
CA ARG A 82 3.27 -15.31 -10.70
C ARG A 82 3.59 -15.17 -9.22
N ALA A 83 2.59 -15.45 -8.38
CA ALA A 83 2.74 -15.41 -6.93
C ALA A 83 2.69 -16.83 -6.38
N LEU A 84 3.53 -17.10 -5.39
CA LEU A 84 3.61 -18.38 -4.69
C LEU A 84 3.40 -18.18 -3.19
N ILE A 85 3.12 -19.28 -2.52
CA ILE A 85 3.08 -19.37 -1.06
C ILE A 85 4.05 -20.47 -0.65
N PHE A 86 4.97 -20.16 0.26
CA PHE A 86 5.83 -21.15 0.88
C PHE A 86 5.23 -21.55 2.23
N SER A 87 4.80 -22.80 2.33
CA SER A 87 4.21 -23.33 3.56
C SER A 87 4.51 -24.82 3.69
N LYS A 88 4.77 -25.29 4.90
CA LYS A 88 5.10 -26.71 5.20
C LYS A 88 6.26 -27.25 4.34
N GLY A 89 7.24 -26.40 4.02
CA GLY A 89 8.41 -26.76 3.24
C GLY A 89 8.18 -26.86 1.72
N VAL A 90 7.01 -26.50 1.22
CA VAL A 90 6.67 -26.57 -0.23
C VAL A 90 6.16 -25.23 -0.77
N TYR A 91 6.34 -25.05 -2.07
CA TYR A 91 5.82 -23.90 -2.80
C TYR A 91 4.51 -24.28 -3.49
N THR A 92 3.43 -23.57 -3.18
CA THR A 92 2.14 -23.71 -3.87
C THR A 92 1.78 -22.40 -4.60
N PRO A 93 1.02 -22.47 -5.72
CA PRO A 93 0.52 -21.27 -6.38
C PRO A 93 -0.43 -20.46 -5.49
N TYR A 94 -0.43 -19.13 -5.62
CA TYR A 94 -1.44 -18.27 -5.00
C TYR A 94 -2.76 -18.30 -5.82
N PRO A 95 -3.94 -18.31 -5.18
CA PRO A 95 -4.17 -18.19 -3.73
C PRO A 95 -4.16 -19.56 -3.02
N PHE A 96 -3.76 -19.58 -1.74
CA PHE A 96 -3.66 -20.77 -0.91
C PHE A 96 -4.96 -21.58 -0.88
N GLN A 97 -6.08 -20.90 -0.66
CA GLN A 97 -7.40 -21.53 -0.52
C GLN A 97 -7.90 -22.26 -1.78
N ALA A 98 -7.23 -22.09 -2.90
CA ALA A 98 -7.58 -22.76 -4.16
C ALA A 98 -6.42 -23.55 -4.79
N ASN A 99 -5.28 -23.72 -4.09
CA ASN A 99 -4.12 -24.43 -4.60
C ASN A 99 -3.41 -25.18 -3.47
N LEU A 100 -4.00 -26.28 -3.02
CA LEU A 100 -3.56 -27.05 -1.86
C LEU A 100 -2.64 -28.22 -2.22
N HIS A 101 -2.54 -28.58 -3.51
CA HIS A 101 -1.73 -29.72 -3.96
C HIS A 101 -0.25 -29.53 -3.62
N GLY A 102 0.37 -30.61 -3.14
CA GLY A 102 1.78 -30.61 -2.68
C GLY A 102 1.98 -30.32 -1.20
N LEU A 103 0.96 -29.82 -0.50
CA LEU A 103 0.96 -29.74 0.95
C LEU A 103 0.84 -31.15 1.59
N PRO A 104 1.23 -31.34 2.85
CA PRO A 104 1.01 -32.60 3.56
C PRO A 104 -0.46 -33.04 3.46
N PRO A 105 -0.73 -34.35 3.23
CA PRO A 105 -2.09 -34.85 3.02
C PRO A 105 -3.08 -34.48 4.12
N GLU A 106 -2.64 -34.47 5.36
CA GLU A 106 -3.43 -34.08 6.54
C GLU A 106 -3.84 -32.59 6.50
N VAL A 107 -2.97 -31.73 6.00
CA VAL A 107 -3.27 -30.29 5.82
C VAL A 107 -4.29 -30.11 4.72
N VAL A 108 -4.14 -30.81 3.60
CA VAL A 108 -5.11 -30.77 2.49
C VAL A 108 -6.49 -31.26 2.95
N GLN A 109 -6.53 -32.40 3.67
CA GLN A 109 -7.75 -32.97 4.22
C GLN A 109 -8.44 -32.00 5.20
N GLU A 110 -7.69 -31.41 6.13
CA GLU A 110 -8.24 -30.41 7.05
C GLU A 110 -8.78 -29.18 6.33
N CYS A 111 -8.05 -28.65 5.35
CA CYS A 111 -8.47 -27.46 4.59
C CYS A 111 -9.75 -27.72 3.77
N VAL A 112 -9.80 -28.84 3.05
CA VAL A 112 -10.97 -29.22 2.23
C VAL A 112 -12.17 -29.52 3.11
N GLY A 113 -12.02 -30.35 4.16
CA GLY A 113 -13.10 -30.71 5.06
C GLY A 113 -13.71 -29.50 5.74
N ALA A 114 -12.89 -28.64 6.36
CA ALA A 114 -13.37 -27.44 7.02
C ALA A 114 -13.98 -26.42 6.03
N PHE A 115 -13.52 -26.36 4.78
CA PHE A 115 -14.14 -25.54 3.75
C PHE A 115 -15.55 -26.03 3.40
N VAL A 116 -15.76 -27.35 3.27
CA VAL A 116 -17.09 -27.94 3.05
C VAL A 116 -18.02 -27.64 4.22
N GLU A 117 -17.55 -27.80 5.46
CA GLU A 117 -18.31 -27.43 6.67
C GLU A 117 -18.74 -25.97 6.66
N ALA A 118 -17.82 -25.06 6.28
CA ALA A 118 -18.12 -23.62 6.14
C ALA A 118 -19.17 -23.37 5.05
N LEU A 119 -19.12 -24.09 3.93
CA LEU A 119 -20.15 -24.01 2.88
C LEU A 119 -21.53 -24.44 3.37
N VAL A 120 -21.60 -25.59 4.07
CA VAL A 120 -22.86 -26.09 4.66
C VAL A 120 -23.44 -25.08 5.65
N ARG A 121 -22.60 -24.53 6.52
CA ARG A 121 -23.00 -23.50 7.48
C ARG A 121 -23.54 -22.26 6.76
N ARG A 122 -22.86 -21.76 5.73
CA ARG A 122 -23.32 -20.60 4.94
C ARG A 122 -24.63 -20.85 4.21
N ALA A 123 -24.85 -22.09 3.75
CA ALA A 123 -26.11 -22.45 3.13
C ALA A 123 -27.29 -22.43 4.13
N ALA A 124 -27.03 -22.74 5.40
CA ALA A 124 -28.03 -22.75 6.47
C ALA A 124 -28.23 -21.37 7.12
N GLU A 125 -27.16 -20.62 7.38
CA GLU A 125 -27.15 -19.36 8.16
C GLU A 125 -27.05 -18.09 7.30
N GLY A 126 -26.73 -18.21 6.01
CA GLY A 126 -26.44 -17.10 5.10
C GLY A 126 -24.94 -16.74 5.05
N GLU A 127 -24.59 -15.86 4.14
CA GLU A 127 -23.21 -15.37 3.99
C GLU A 127 -22.81 -14.54 5.23
N PRO A 128 -21.56 -14.70 5.72
CA PRO A 128 -21.06 -13.92 6.84
C PRO A 128 -20.97 -12.44 6.48
N ASP A 129 -21.65 -11.60 7.28
CA ASP A 129 -21.58 -10.14 7.11
C ASP A 129 -20.24 -9.62 7.66
N PRO A 130 -19.31 -9.15 6.79
CA PRO A 130 -17.99 -8.70 7.24
C PRO A 130 -18.07 -7.43 8.12
N SER A 131 -19.17 -6.68 8.11
CA SER A 131 -19.32 -5.49 8.94
C SER A 131 -19.59 -5.82 10.42
N ARG A 132 -19.96 -7.08 10.71
CA ARG A 132 -20.34 -7.54 12.06
C ARG A 132 -19.33 -8.51 12.68
N LEU A 133 -18.29 -8.85 11.96
CA LEU A 133 -17.31 -9.86 12.34
C LEU A 133 -15.93 -9.25 12.47
N ASN A 134 -15.12 -9.79 13.38
CA ASN A 134 -13.68 -9.57 13.35
C ASN A 134 -13.03 -10.43 12.24
N PHE A 135 -11.76 -10.19 11.96
CA PHE A 135 -11.06 -10.84 10.86
C PHE A 135 -10.94 -12.36 11.07
N ARG A 136 -10.69 -12.83 12.29
CA ARG A 136 -10.58 -14.26 12.61
C ARG A 136 -11.88 -14.98 12.33
N ASP A 137 -12.98 -14.51 12.93
CA ASP A 137 -14.31 -15.11 12.75
C ASP A 137 -14.75 -15.10 11.30
N TRP A 138 -14.49 -14.00 10.60
CA TRP A 138 -14.82 -13.89 9.19
C TRP A 138 -14.04 -14.88 8.33
N THR A 139 -12.74 -15.07 8.58
CA THR A 139 -11.94 -16.04 7.82
C THR A 139 -12.40 -17.48 8.07
N GLU A 140 -12.70 -17.84 9.32
CA GLU A 140 -13.20 -19.18 9.67
C GLU A 140 -14.58 -19.45 9.08
N ARG A 141 -15.48 -18.48 9.12
CA ARG A 141 -16.83 -18.62 8.52
C ARG A 141 -16.78 -18.63 6.99
N SER A 142 -15.85 -17.93 6.38
CA SER A 142 -15.75 -17.80 4.93
C SER A 142 -15.01 -18.98 4.27
N PHE A 143 -13.94 -19.47 4.92
CA PHE A 143 -13.01 -20.43 4.32
C PHE A 143 -12.85 -21.73 5.13
N GLY A 144 -13.42 -21.80 6.33
CA GLY A 144 -13.25 -22.91 7.26
C GLY A 144 -11.97 -22.81 8.09
N ALA A 145 -11.96 -23.52 9.23
CA ALA A 145 -10.90 -23.47 10.22
C ALA A 145 -9.54 -23.94 9.66
N GLY A 146 -9.51 -24.88 8.71
CA GLY A 146 -8.29 -25.39 8.12
C GLY A 146 -7.52 -24.33 7.33
N ILE A 147 -8.15 -23.66 6.36
CA ILE A 147 -7.54 -22.57 5.57
C ILE A 147 -7.19 -21.39 6.47
N ALA A 148 -8.07 -21.06 7.43
CA ALA A 148 -7.80 -20.01 8.41
C ALA A 148 -6.53 -20.31 9.20
N ARG A 149 -6.38 -21.51 9.78
CA ARG A 149 -5.25 -21.95 10.59
C ARG A 149 -3.93 -22.01 9.83
N HIS A 150 -3.94 -22.56 8.61
CA HIS A 150 -2.71 -22.80 7.86
C HIS A 150 -2.21 -21.62 7.06
N PHE A 151 -3.08 -20.65 6.74
CA PHE A 151 -2.66 -19.51 5.94
C PHE A 151 -3.17 -18.16 6.44
N LEU A 152 -4.50 -17.94 6.49
CA LEU A 152 -5.04 -16.59 6.65
C LEU A 152 -4.69 -15.99 8.01
N VAL A 153 -4.85 -16.75 9.09
CA VAL A 153 -4.55 -16.27 10.44
C VAL A 153 -3.04 -16.04 10.63
N PRO A 154 -2.13 -17.02 10.41
CA PRO A 154 -0.71 -16.79 10.65
C PRO A 154 -0.11 -15.73 9.73
N TYR A 155 -0.50 -15.65 8.46
CA TYR A 155 -0.03 -14.61 7.55
C TYR A 155 -0.45 -13.21 8.01
N ASN A 156 -1.73 -13.04 8.36
CA ASN A 156 -2.25 -11.74 8.77
C ASN A 156 -1.77 -11.33 10.16
N THR A 157 -1.53 -12.27 11.08
CA THR A 157 -0.86 -11.97 12.37
C THR A 157 0.53 -11.38 12.16
N LYS A 158 1.31 -11.93 11.22
CA LYS A 158 2.63 -11.38 10.85
C LYS A 158 2.53 -10.00 10.20
N LEU A 159 1.54 -9.80 9.32
CA LEU A 159 1.34 -8.56 8.59
C LEU A 159 0.87 -7.42 9.50
N TRP A 160 -0.18 -7.68 10.30
CA TRP A 160 -0.82 -6.65 11.12
C TRP A 160 -0.19 -6.45 12.49
N ARG A 161 0.58 -7.42 13.00
CA ARG A 161 1.21 -7.37 14.33
C ARG A 161 0.22 -7.04 15.45
N THR A 162 -1.03 -7.47 15.28
CA THR A 162 -2.18 -7.18 16.14
C THR A 162 -3.01 -8.45 16.23
N ASP A 163 -3.75 -8.63 17.34
CA ASP A 163 -4.72 -9.71 17.43
C ASP A 163 -5.81 -9.51 16.35
N LEU A 164 -6.08 -10.56 15.60
CA LEU A 164 -7.04 -10.51 14.50
C LEU A 164 -8.48 -10.40 14.98
N ASP A 165 -8.73 -10.63 16.27
CA ASP A 165 -10.02 -10.40 16.91
C ASP A 165 -10.32 -8.90 17.09
N GLU A 166 -9.27 -8.04 17.09
CA GLU A 166 -9.40 -6.58 17.14
C GLU A 166 -9.56 -5.95 15.75
N ILE A 167 -9.37 -6.72 14.66
CA ILE A 167 -9.40 -6.19 13.29
C ILE A 167 -10.81 -6.36 12.70
N GLU A 168 -11.42 -5.26 12.27
CA GLU A 168 -12.67 -5.25 11.52
C GLU A 168 -12.48 -5.74 10.08
N CYS A 169 -13.50 -6.38 9.50
CA CYS A 169 -13.38 -7.03 8.19
C CYS A 169 -14.05 -6.26 7.04
N GLY A 170 -14.73 -5.17 7.27
CA GLY A 170 -15.46 -4.45 6.22
C GLY A 170 -14.63 -4.11 4.98
N TRP A 171 -13.32 -4.01 5.14
CA TRP A 171 -12.35 -3.65 4.09
C TRP A 171 -11.80 -4.86 3.30
N VAL A 172 -11.91 -6.10 3.80
CA VAL A 172 -11.23 -7.29 3.21
C VAL A 172 -12.05 -8.02 2.17
N SER A 173 -13.38 -7.82 2.14
CA SER A 173 -14.30 -8.59 1.32
C SER A 173 -13.97 -8.55 -0.18
N TRP A 174 -13.37 -7.47 -0.67
CA TRP A 174 -12.98 -7.31 -2.08
C TRP A 174 -11.56 -7.81 -2.39
N SER A 175 -10.70 -7.98 -1.37
CA SER A 175 -9.27 -8.24 -1.57
C SER A 175 -8.91 -9.72 -1.47
N ILE A 176 -9.63 -10.50 -0.65
CA ILE A 176 -9.37 -11.93 -0.46
C ILE A 176 -10.24 -12.76 -1.40
N PRO A 177 -9.64 -13.54 -2.33
CA PRO A 177 -10.40 -14.36 -3.29
C PRO A 177 -11.22 -15.42 -2.56
N ARG A 178 -12.49 -15.56 -2.95
CA ARG A 178 -13.39 -16.60 -2.47
C ARG A 178 -13.58 -17.67 -3.56
N PRO A 179 -12.89 -18.81 -3.46
CA PRO A 179 -13.05 -19.88 -4.44
C PRO A 179 -14.39 -20.59 -4.28
N THR A 180 -14.86 -21.18 -5.35
CA THR A 180 -15.94 -22.17 -5.36
C THR A 180 -15.43 -23.51 -4.82
N LEU A 181 -16.35 -24.42 -4.40
CA LEU A 181 -15.96 -25.77 -4.00
C LEU A 181 -15.20 -26.49 -5.11
N LYS A 182 -15.64 -26.33 -6.38
CA LYS A 182 -14.95 -26.93 -7.52
C LYS A 182 -13.50 -26.47 -7.61
N GLU A 183 -13.24 -25.17 -7.46
CA GLU A 183 -11.87 -24.61 -7.51
C GLU A 183 -11.00 -25.13 -6.36
N VAL A 184 -11.56 -25.27 -5.15
CA VAL A 184 -10.83 -25.83 -4.01
C VAL A 184 -10.47 -27.30 -4.27
N LEU A 185 -11.40 -28.10 -4.80
CA LEU A 185 -11.16 -29.50 -5.14
C LEU A 185 -10.18 -29.64 -6.32
N ASP A 186 -10.36 -28.87 -7.39
CA ASP A 186 -9.43 -28.85 -8.52
C ASP A 186 -7.99 -28.61 -8.03
N GLY A 187 -7.79 -27.59 -7.19
CA GLY A 187 -6.48 -27.25 -6.63
C GLY A 187 -5.95 -28.22 -5.59
N ALA A 188 -6.80 -28.95 -4.89
CA ALA A 188 -6.38 -30.03 -3.99
C ALA A 188 -5.91 -31.27 -4.76
N PHE A 189 -6.52 -31.57 -5.92
CA PHE A 189 -6.18 -32.70 -6.79
C PHE A 189 -5.13 -32.39 -7.87
N GLY A 190 -4.47 -31.23 -7.81
CA GLY A 190 -3.34 -30.90 -8.67
C GLY A 190 -3.66 -30.08 -9.91
N THR A 191 -4.90 -29.68 -10.12
CA THR A 191 -5.25 -28.71 -11.17
C THR A 191 -4.99 -27.29 -10.64
N THR A 192 -3.95 -26.63 -11.16
CA THR A 192 -3.63 -25.26 -10.74
C THR A 192 -4.75 -24.29 -11.10
N VAL A 193 -5.36 -23.67 -10.09
CA VAL A 193 -6.38 -22.63 -10.26
C VAL A 193 -5.69 -21.26 -10.41
N ARG A 194 -5.90 -20.61 -11.54
CA ARG A 194 -5.32 -19.31 -11.89
C ARG A 194 -6.40 -18.25 -12.04
N GLY A 195 -5.99 -16.98 -12.05
CA GLY A 195 -6.91 -15.86 -12.34
C GLY A 195 -7.80 -15.42 -11.17
N LEU A 196 -7.78 -16.12 -10.03
CA LEU A 196 -8.53 -15.71 -8.85
C LEU A 196 -7.97 -14.45 -8.19
N GLY A 197 -8.87 -13.61 -7.68
CA GLY A 197 -8.57 -12.37 -6.97
C GLY A 197 -8.67 -11.12 -7.83
N TYR A 198 -8.44 -9.98 -7.23
CA TYR A 198 -8.64 -8.67 -7.86
C TYR A 198 -7.54 -8.27 -8.86
N ASN A 199 -6.38 -8.95 -8.84
CA ASN A 199 -5.18 -8.59 -9.59
C ASN A 199 -4.50 -9.78 -10.32
N PRO A 200 -5.20 -10.52 -11.17
CA PRO A 200 -4.58 -11.62 -11.94
C PRO A 200 -3.54 -11.11 -12.95
N THR A 201 -3.65 -9.86 -13.38
CA THR A 201 -2.67 -9.17 -14.21
C THR A 201 -2.33 -7.80 -13.62
N PHE A 202 -1.15 -7.28 -13.95
CA PHE A 202 -0.71 -5.95 -13.55
C PHE A 202 0.18 -5.31 -14.62
N LEU A 203 0.40 -4.02 -14.48
CA LEU A 203 1.31 -3.24 -15.28
C LEU A 203 2.57 -2.90 -14.47
N TYR A 204 3.71 -2.89 -15.12
CA TYR A 204 4.97 -2.40 -14.54
C TYR A 204 5.77 -1.60 -15.58
N PRO A 205 6.48 -0.53 -15.19
CA PRO A 205 7.28 0.26 -16.12
C PRO A 205 8.34 -0.59 -16.82
N ARG A 206 8.50 -0.37 -18.14
CA ARG A 206 9.54 -1.04 -18.92
C ARG A 206 10.95 -0.62 -18.50
N ARG A 207 11.10 0.56 -17.91
CA ARG A 207 12.37 1.15 -17.43
C ARG A 207 12.10 2.06 -16.25
N GLY A 208 13.08 2.24 -15.35
CA GLY A 208 13.12 3.29 -14.35
C GLY A 208 12.32 3.03 -13.07
N GLY A 209 11.66 1.87 -12.91
CA GLY A 209 10.84 1.57 -11.74
C GLY A 209 9.55 2.40 -11.66
N ILE A 210 8.82 2.27 -10.55
CA ILE A 210 7.47 2.86 -10.42
C ILE A 210 7.49 4.40 -10.29
N SER A 211 8.62 5.01 -9.93
CA SER A 211 8.73 6.48 -9.77
C SER A 211 8.45 7.26 -11.05
N VAL A 212 8.55 6.64 -12.23
CA VAL A 212 8.21 7.28 -13.52
C VAL A 212 6.77 7.84 -13.53
N LEU A 213 5.85 7.20 -12.78
CA LEU A 213 4.46 7.62 -12.73
C LEU A 213 4.25 8.92 -11.92
N PRO A 214 4.64 9.02 -10.64
CA PRO A 214 4.55 10.29 -9.91
C PRO A 214 5.40 11.41 -10.52
N GLU A 215 6.57 11.10 -11.07
CA GLU A 215 7.39 12.09 -11.77
C GLU A 215 6.69 12.69 -13.01
N ALA A 216 5.99 11.85 -13.80
CA ALA A 216 5.23 12.32 -14.95
C ALA A 216 4.06 13.23 -14.54
N LEU A 217 3.40 12.94 -13.42
CA LEU A 217 2.37 13.81 -12.85
C LEU A 217 2.96 15.14 -12.36
N ALA A 218 4.09 15.11 -11.65
CA ALA A 218 4.74 16.30 -11.10
C ALA A 218 5.20 17.28 -12.20
N ARG A 219 5.69 16.79 -13.33
CA ARG A 219 6.14 17.63 -14.46
C ARG A 219 5.04 18.42 -15.13
N ARG A 220 3.77 18.05 -14.95
CA ARG A 220 2.62 18.64 -15.66
C ARG A 220 1.60 19.27 -14.71
N GLY A 221 1.88 19.29 -13.43
CA GLY A 221 0.99 19.81 -12.39
C GLY A 221 1.38 21.20 -11.90
N ALA A 222 1.18 21.41 -10.62
CA ALA A 222 1.45 22.64 -9.91
C ALA A 222 2.95 22.83 -9.59
N GLU A 223 3.28 23.96 -8.98
CA GLU A 223 4.58 24.16 -8.32
C GLU A 223 4.78 23.11 -7.22
N VAL A 224 5.91 22.41 -7.25
CA VAL A 224 6.27 21.40 -6.25
C VAL A 224 7.54 21.86 -5.53
N ARG A 225 7.49 22.00 -4.22
CA ARG A 225 8.64 22.28 -3.37
C ARG A 225 9.03 21.04 -2.59
N LEU A 226 10.20 20.52 -2.90
CA LEU A 226 10.81 19.37 -2.26
C LEU A 226 11.69 19.80 -1.08
N SER A 227 12.01 18.86 -0.19
CA SER A 227 12.84 19.08 1.00
C SER A 227 12.27 20.17 1.92
N GLU A 228 10.95 20.37 1.92
CA GLU A 228 10.26 21.33 2.76
C GLU A 228 9.35 20.65 3.78
N THR A 229 9.71 20.76 5.04
CA THR A 229 8.96 20.16 6.14
C THR A 229 7.93 21.13 6.70
N VAL A 230 6.67 20.73 6.73
CA VAL A 230 5.59 21.43 7.44
C VAL A 230 5.72 21.14 8.94
N THR A 231 5.81 22.19 9.74
CA THR A 231 5.96 22.10 11.21
C THR A 231 4.68 22.42 11.97
N ALA A 232 3.80 23.24 11.38
CA ALA A 232 2.48 23.52 11.93
C ALA A 232 1.48 23.92 10.85
N VAL A 233 0.20 23.65 11.09
CA VAL A 233 -0.94 24.16 10.35
C VAL A 233 -1.78 25.00 11.31
N ASP A 234 -2.03 26.26 10.97
CA ASP A 234 -2.97 27.14 11.68
C ASP A 234 -4.28 27.16 10.90
N ALA A 235 -5.27 26.43 11.41
CA ALA A 235 -6.58 26.31 10.75
C ALA A 235 -7.36 27.65 10.77
N ALA A 236 -7.23 28.43 11.85
CA ALA A 236 -7.92 29.71 11.97
C ALA A 236 -7.32 30.79 11.06
N ALA A 237 -5.98 30.88 11.03
CA ALA A 237 -5.25 31.82 10.18
C ALA A 237 -5.17 31.33 8.70
N ARG A 238 -5.56 30.09 8.41
CA ARG A 238 -5.37 29.41 7.12
C ARG A 238 -3.92 29.51 6.62
N ALA A 239 -3.00 29.08 7.45
CA ALA A 239 -1.57 29.17 7.20
C ALA A 239 -0.86 27.85 7.49
N VAL A 240 0.12 27.55 6.65
CA VAL A 240 1.08 26.45 6.85
C VAL A 240 2.43 27.04 7.21
N HIS A 241 3.02 26.56 8.29
CA HIS A 241 4.35 26.96 8.75
C HIS A 241 5.37 25.90 8.35
N LEU A 242 6.48 26.34 7.76
CA LEU A 242 7.56 25.51 7.27
C LEU A 242 8.75 25.55 8.20
N ALA A 243 9.57 24.52 8.19
CA ALA A 243 10.89 24.56 8.80
C ALA A 243 11.67 25.74 8.20
N GLY A 244 12.43 26.45 9.05
CA GLY A 244 13.11 27.69 8.61
C GLY A 244 12.26 28.97 8.71
N GLY A 245 11.04 28.89 9.29
CA GLY A 245 10.26 30.08 9.67
C GLY A 245 9.42 30.69 8.54
N ARG A 246 9.42 30.13 7.34
CA ARG A 246 8.53 30.58 6.25
C ARG A 246 7.08 30.18 6.52
N MET A 247 6.15 30.96 5.99
CA MET A 247 4.71 30.73 6.13
C MET A 247 4.04 30.88 4.77
N VAL A 248 3.14 29.98 4.47
CA VAL A 248 2.32 29.99 3.25
C VAL A 248 0.83 30.04 3.64
N ARG A 249 0.09 31.00 3.12
CA ARG A 249 -1.37 31.12 3.31
C ARG A 249 -2.11 30.34 2.25
N TYR A 250 -3.31 29.81 2.60
CA TYR A 250 -4.17 29.06 1.68
C TYR A 250 -5.63 29.48 1.82
N GLU A 251 -6.40 29.24 0.78
CA GLU A 251 -7.88 29.29 0.85
C GLU A 251 -8.44 27.88 1.17
N SER A 252 -7.87 26.85 0.55
CA SER A 252 -8.14 25.42 0.85
C SER A 252 -6.84 24.68 1.04
N LEU A 253 -6.78 23.82 2.08
CA LEU A 253 -5.65 22.95 2.34
C LEU A 253 -6.04 21.51 1.97
N VAL A 254 -5.25 20.87 1.11
CA VAL A 254 -5.30 19.44 0.84
C VAL A 254 -4.18 18.78 1.63
N SER A 255 -4.48 17.78 2.43
CA SER A 255 -3.46 17.01 3.15
C SER A 255 -3.47 15.56 2.71
N THR A 256 -2.34 15.07 2.24
CA THR A 256 -2.12 13.65 1.93
C THR A 256 -1.08 13.00 2.84
N ILE A 257 -0.58 13.76 3.83
CA ILE A 257 0.32 13.25 4.86
C ILE A 257 -0.45 12.35 5.85
N PRO A 258 0.23 11.52 6.65
CA PRO A 258 -0.44 10.69 7.64
C PRO A 258 -1.33 11.50 8.58
N LEU A 259 -2.56 11.03 8.78
CA LEU A 259 -3.61 11.75 9.52
C LEU A 259 -3.22 12.02 10.98
N ASP A 260 -2.56 11.07 11.63
CA ASP A 260 -2.02 11.22 12.98
C ASP A 260 -1.02 12.38 13.07
N ARG A 261 -0.14 12.50 12.08
CA ARG A 261 0.83 13.59 11.97
C ARG A 261 0.16 14.92 11.66
N LEU A 262 -0.85 14.92 10.76
CA LEU A 262 -1.63 16.11 10.46
C LEU A 262 -2.32 16.66 11.72
N LEU A 263 -3.00 15.79 12.47
CA LEU A 263 -3.70 16.18 13.70
C LEU A 263 -2.73 16.71 14.77
N ALA A 264 -1.55 16.12 14.90
CA ALA A 264 -0.55 16.53 15.86
C ALA A 264 0.01 17.95 15.59
N ILE A 265 0.10 18.38 14.32
CA ILE A 265 0.67 19.66 13.93
C ILE A 265 -0.40 20.74 13.66
N THR A 266 -1.69 20.41 13.69
CA THR A 266 -2.76 21.36 13.37
C THR A 266 -3.32 22.03 14.63
N ARG A 267 -3.27 23.35 14.65
CA ARG A 267 -3.84 24.20 15.70
C ARG A 267 -5.19 24.77 15.28
N GLY A 268 -6.05 25.10 16.25
CA GLY A 268 -7.36 25.68 15.98
C GLY A 268 -8.44 24.65 15.60
N LEU A 269 -8.18 23.35 15.80
CA LEU A 269 -9.17 22.29 15.70
C LEU A 269 -9.93 22.11 17.03
N PRO A 270 -11.14 21.52 17.01
CA PRO A 270 -11.86 21.13 18.23
C PRO A 270 -11.00 20.25 19.17
N ALA A 271 -11.19 20.44 20.47
CA ALA A 271 -10.51 19.64 21.49
C ALA A 271 -10.73 18.13 21.30
N GLY A 272 -9.72 17.33 21.65
CA GLY A 272 -9.76 15.87 21.58
C GLY A 272 -9.34 15.28 20.23
N LEU A 273 -9.19 16.06 19.15
CA LEU A 273 -8.76 15.54 17.85
C LEU A 273 -7.28 15.10 17.81
N PRO A 274 -6.33 15.85 18.40
CA PRO A 274 -4.94 15.40 18.51
C PRO A 274 -4.82 14.08 19.29
N GLU A 275 -5.60 13.89 20.35
CA GLU A 275 -5.66 12.67 21.14
C GLU A 275 -6.19 11.48 20.33
N ILE A 276 -7.20 11.70 19.46
CA ILE A 276 -7.65 10.69 18.52
C ILE A 276 -6.50 10.32 17.58
N GLY A 277 -5.79 11.30 17.03
CA GLY A 277 -4.62 11.07 16.16
C GLY A 277 -3.56 10.21 16.84
N GLY A 278 -3.23 10.49 18.10
CA GLY A 278 -2.26 9.73 18.90
C GLY A 278 -2.65 8.28 19.19
N ARG A 279 -3.93 7.94 19.07
CA ARG A 279 -4.46 6.58 19.27
C ARG A 279 -4.66 5.80 17.97
N LEU A 280 -4.53 6.43 16.81
CA LEU A 280 -4.60 5.74 15.52
C LEU A 280 -3.41 4.78 15.37
N ARG A 281 -3.70 3.52 15.11
CA ARG A 281 -2.71 2.44 15.04
C ARG A 281 -2.29 2.16 13.62
N ALA A 282 -1.00 1.89 13.45
CA ALA A 282 -0.41 1.43 12.19
C ALA A 282 0.83 0.59 12.48
N VAL A 283 1.22 -0.25 11.52
CA VAL A 283 2.52 -0.92 11.53
C VAL A 283 3.50 -0.19 10.64
N ARG A 284 4.78 -0.35 10.94
CA ARG A 284 5.89 -0.05 10.02
C ARG A 284 6.22 -1.29 9.21
N VAL A 285 6.82 -1.10 8.05
CA VAL A 285 7.42 -2.19 7.27
C VAL A 285 8.90 -1.94 7.12
N LEU A 286 9.68 -2.90 7.63
CA LEU A 286 11.08 -3.02 7.33
C LEU A 286 11.21 -3.69 5.97
N ASN A 287 11.78 -2.97 4.99
CA ASN A 287 12.03 -3.47 3.66
C ASN A 287 13.54 -3.66 3.47
N ILE A 288 13.98 -4.92 3.28
CA ILE A 288 15.35 -5.29 3.08
C ILE A 288 15.54 -5.62 1.60
N SER A 289 16.27 -4.77 0.88
CA SER A 289 16.61 -4.95 -0.53
C SER A 289 17.96 -5.64 -0.66
N LEU A 290 18.02 -6.73 -1.42
CA LEU A 290 19.22 -7.55 -1.61
C LEU A 290 19.49 -7.76 -3.10
N GLY A 291 20.75 -7.58 -3.50
CA GLY A 291 21.28 -7.99 -4.80
C GLY A 291 22.14 -9.24 -4.65
N VAL A 292 21.95 -10.20 -5.52
CA VAL A 292 22.61 -11.52 -5.50
C VAL A 292 23.36 -11.72 -6.80
N ASP A 293 24.59 -12.20 -6.76
CA ASP A 293 25.45 -12.47 -7.92
C ASP A 293 25.08 -13.79 -8.63
N ARG A 294 23.81 -14.02 -8.81
CA ARG A 294 23.24 -15.16 -9.55
C ARG A 294 21.94 -14.72 -10.23
N GLU A 295 21.80 -15.03 -11.50
CA GLU A 295 20.55 -14.85 -12.23
C GLU A 295 19.53 -15.93 -11.88
N GLY A 296 18.24 -15.61 -12.05
CA GLY A 296 17.17 -16.60 -12.00
C GLY A 296 16.93 -17.23 -10.62
N ILE A 297 17.12 -16.47 -9.53
CA ILE A 297 16.89 -16.97 -8.15
C ILE A 297 15.46 -17.43 -7.90
N SER A 298 14.50 -16.92 -8.67
CA SER A 298 13.08 -17.33 -8.62
C SER A 298 12.38 -17.00 -9.94
N GLY A 299 11.40 -17.80 -10.35
CA GLY A 299 10.49 -17.46 -11.44
C GLY A 299 9.25 -16.68 -10.99
N ALA A 300 9.03 -16.52 -9.69
CA ALA A 300 7.91 -15.77 -9.12
C ALA A 300 8.11 -14.26 -9.19
N HIS A 301 7.03 -13.50 -9.15
CA HIS A 301 7.09 -12.06 -8.86
C HIS A 301 7.19 -11.81 -7.36
N TRP A 302 6.51 -12.63 -6.53
CA TRP A 302 6.64 -12.64 -5.08
C TRP A 302 6.20 -13.96 -4.46
N VAL A 303 6.63 -14.19 -3.22
CA VAL A 303 6.29 -15.35 -2.39
C VAL A 303 5.78 -14.87 -1.04
N TYR A 304 4.69 -15.46 -0.57
CA TYR A 304 4.13 -15.26 0.77
C TYR A 304 4.63 -16.30 1.75
N PHE A 305 4.89 -15.90 3.00
CA PHE A 305 5.39 -16.73 4.09
C PHE A 305 4.48 -16.62 5.31
N PRO A 306 3.46 -17.48 5.43
CA PRO A 306 2.51 -17.44 6.55
C PRO A 306 3.13 -17.86 7.87
N GLU A 307 4.05 -18.83 7.89
CA GLU A 307 4.53 -19.46 9.10
C GLU A 307 5.35 -18.53 10.00
N PRO A 308 5.15 -18.59 11.34
CA PRO A 308 5.86 -17.72 12.29
C PRO A 308 7.36 -18.00 12.36
N GLY A 309 7.81 -19.19 11.92
CA GLY A 309 9.23 -19.56 11.87
C GLY A 309 10.07 -18.80 10.84
N TYR A 310 9.47 -17.95 10.00
CA TYR A 310 10.14 -17.04 9.07
C TYR A 310 9.96 -15.61 9.54
N SER A 311 11.03 -14.82 9.58
CA SER A 311 11.04 -13.44 10.11
C SER A 311 10.26 -12.44 9.28
N PHE A 312 9.93 -12.77 8.04
CA PHE A 312 9.22 -11.93 7.08
C PHE A 312 7.90 -12.58 6.64
N TYR A 313 7.01 -11.77 6.07
CA TYR A 313 5.73 -12.24 5.53
C TYR A 313 5.71 -12.31 3.99
N ARG A 314 6.59 -11.59 3.29
CA ARG A 314 6.66 -11.56 1.82
C ARG A 314 8.09 -11.34 1.33
N VAL A 315 8.41 -12.00 0.22
CA VAL A 315 9.62 -11.77 -0.57
C VAL A 315 9.20 -11.44 -2.00
N GLY A 316 9.73 -10.38 -2.60
CA GLY A 316 9.47 -10.02 -4.00
C GLY A 316 10.76 -10.02 -4.83
N PHE A 317 10.61 -10.17 -6.16
CA PHE A 317 11.71 -10.32 -7.10
C PHE A 317 11.62 -9.26 -8.22
N PRO A 318 12.16 -8.05 -7.99
CA PRO A 318 12.09 -6.95 -8.96
C PRO A 318 12.67 -7.31 -10.33
N ALA A 319 13.76 -8.08 -10.39
CA ALA A 319 14.38 -8.50 -11.63
C ALA A 319 13.42 -9.26 -12.58
N ASN A 320 12.33 -9.82 -12.08
CA ASN A 320 11.29 -10.50 -12.87
C ASN A 320 10.20 -9.55 -13.42
N LEU A 321 10.23 -8.27 -13.06
CA LEU A 321 9.26 -7.27 -13.49
C LEU A 321 9.68 -6.53 -14.76
N SER A 322 10.97 -6.21 -14.89
CA SER A 322 11.50 -5.55 -16.06
C SER A 322 13.00 -5.84 -16.23
N ALA A 323 13.44 -5.92 -17.47
CA ALA A 323 14.87 -6.02 -17.79
C ALA A 323 15.60 -4.76 -17.31
N GLY A 324 16.78 -4.94 -16.72
CA GLY A 324 17.61 -3.82 -16.25
C GLY A 324 17.31 -3.35 -14.83
N LEU A 325 16.42 -4.02 -14.07
CA LEU A 325 16.24 -3.77 -12.64
C LEU A 325 17.34 -4.41 -11.76
N ALA A 326 18.20 -5.23 -12.35
CA ALA A 326 19.42 -5.74 -11.74
C ALA A 326 20.56 -5.73 -12.77
N PRO A 327 21.83 -5.62 -12.34
CA PRO A 327 22.97 -5.78 -13.23
C PRO A 327 22.95 -7.16 -13.90
N ARG A 328 23.57 -7.25 -15.08
CA ARG A 328 23.73 -8.53 -15.80
C ARG A 328 24.50 -9.53 -14.93
N GLY A 329 24.03 -10.77 -14.90
CA GLY A 329 24.60 -11.82 -14.05
C GLY A 329 24.04 -11.82 -12.62
N CYS A 330 23.19 -10.85 -12.26
CA CYS A 330 22.62 -10.69 -10.93
C CYS A 330 21.10 -10.86 -10.91
N SER A 331 20.57 -11.12 -9.72
CA SER A 331 19.16 -11.00 -9.39
C SER A 331 18.95 -10.03 -8.24
N SER A 332 17.72 -9.54 -8.08
CA SER A 332 17.32 -8.72 -6.95
C SER A 332 16.12 -9.31 -6.25
N LEU A 333 16.08 -9.17 -4.95
CA LEU A 333 14.91 -9.47 -4.12
C LEU A 333 14.74 -8.44 -3.01
N TYR A 334 13.51 -8.22 -2.57
CA TYR A 334 13.21 -7.48 -1.36
C TYR A 334 12.45 -8.36 -0.39
N VAL A 335 12.67 -8.13 0.90
CA VAL A 335 12.03 -8.85 2.01
C VAL A 335 11.23 -7.87 2.82
N GLU A 336 9.98 -8.20 3.17
CA GLU A 336 9.12 -7.36 3.97
C GLU A 336 8.83 -7.99 5.33
N ARG A 337 9.15 -7.26 6.39
CA ARG A 337 8.85 -7.58 7.78
C ARG A 337 8.06 -6.44 8.42
N SER A 338 6.90 -6.74 9.01
CA SER A 338 6.15 -5.77 9.82
C SER A 338 6.76 -5.61 11.20
N LEU A 339 6.80 -4.36 11.66
CA LEU A 339 7.21 -3.96 13.00
C LEU A 339 6.09 -3.16 13.67
N LEU A 340 5.95 -3.26 14.98
CA LEU A 340 5.18 -2.29 15.74
C LEU A 340 5.84 -0.91 15.62
N ARG A 341 5.07 0.15 15.86
CA ARG A 341 5.54 1.51 15.58
C ARG A 341 6.79 1.89 16.38
N ASP A 342 6.88 1.45 17.62
CA ASP A 342 8.01 1.73 18.52
C ASP A 342 8.97 0.53 18.68
N GLU A 343 8.79 -0.55 17.91
CA GLU A 343 9.65 -1.73 17.98
C GLU A 343 11.05 -1.39 17.46
N PRO A 344 12.09 -1.51 18.28
CA PRO A 344 13.47 -1.30 17.83
C PRO A 344 13.90 -2.46 16.92
N PHE A 345 14.87 -2.20 16.04
CA PHE A 345 15.51 -3.23 15.22
C PHE A 345 16.98 -2.85 14.97
N ASP A 346 17.82 -3.86 14.84
CA ASP A 346 19.15 -3.73 14.27
C ASP A 346 19.14 -4.13 12.80
N ALA A 347 19.74 -3.31 11.94
CA ALA A 347 19.69 -3.53 10.49
C ALA A 347 20.52 -4.75 10.04
N GLU A 348 21.70 -4.96 10.63
CA GLU A 348 22.58 -6.07 10.28
C GLU A 348 21.99 -7.40 10.79
N GLU A 349 21.44 -7.43 12.00
CA GLU A 349 20.73 -8.59 12.54
C GLU A 349 19.50 -8.94 11.69
N ALA A 350 18.73 -7.92 11.27
CA ALA A 350 17.55 -8.12 10.41
C ALA A 350 17.94 -8.71 9.04
N ILE A 351 19.03 -8.22 8.43
CA ILE A 351 19.58 -8.78 7.19
C ILE A 351 20.04 -10.22 7.42
N ALA A 352 20.82 -10.49 8.46
CA ALA A 352 21.36 -11.81 8.74
C ALA A 352 20.24 -12.85 8.94
N THR A 353 19.21 -12.51 9.73
CA THR A 353 18.04 -13.35 9.96
C THR A 353 17.25 -13.59 8.65
N ALA A 354 17.03 -12.54 7.85
CA ALA A 354 16.33 -12.69 6.58
C ALA A 354 17.09 -13.58 5.59
N VAL A 355 18.41 -13.45 5.52
CA VAL A 355 19.28 -14.29 4.66
C VAL A 355 19.23 -15.75 5.07
N GLU A 356 19.28 -16.05 6.37
CA GLU A 356 19.15 -17.42 6.86
C GLU A 356 17.78 -18.02 6.52
N ASP A 357 16.71 -17.27 6.72
CA ASP A 357 15.37 -17.69 6.35
C ASP A 357 15.21 -17.90 4.83
N LEU A 358 15.82 -17.06 4.00
CA LEU A 358 15.85 -17.22 2.55
C LEU A 358 16.61 -18.47 2.13
N ARG A 359 17.68 -18.84 2.83
CA ARG A 359 18.41 -20.11 2.62
C ARG A 359 17.56 -21.30 3.03
N ARG A 360 16.91 -21.24 4.18
CA ARG A 360 16.03 -22.32 4.69
C ARG A 360 14.85 -22.57 3.73
N SER A 361 14.36 -21.53 3.05
CA SER A 361 13.30 -21.66 2.04
C SER A 361 13.80 -22.10 0.68
N GLY A 362 15.11 -22.19 0.45
CA GLY A 362 15.71 -22.55 -0.83
C GLY A 362 15.75 -21.43 -1.87
N ILE A 363 15.36 -20.19 -1.53
CA ILE A 363 15.49 -19.03 -2.42
C ILE A 363 16.96 -18.68 -2.63
N LEU A 364 17.72 -18.62 -1.53
CA LEU A 364 19.18 -18.45 -1.59
C LEU A 364 19.89 -19.78 -1.35
N TRP A 365 20.96 -19.98 -2.09
CA TRP A 365 21.86 -21.11 -1.91
C TRP A 365 23.04 -20.75 -1.00
N LYS A 366 23.69 -21.75 -0.44
CA LYS A 366 24.86 -21.54 0.45
C LYS A 366 26.01 -20.77 -0.24
N GLY A 367 26.16 -20.92 -1.55
CA GLY A 367 27.20 -20.26 -2.36
C GLY A 367 26.83 -18.88 -2.87
N ASP A 368 25.59 -18.44 -2.74
CA ASP A 368 25.16 -17.11 -3.21
C ASP A 368 25.84 -16.01 -2.42
N ARG A 369 26.39 -15.01 -3.13
CA ARG A 369 26.98 -13.81 -2.52
C ARG A 369 26.03 -12.64 -2.65
N LEU A 370 25.86 -11.91 -1.56
CA LEU A 370 25.16 -10.64 -1.57
C LEU A 370 26.11 -9.55 -2.06
N VAL A 371 25.79 -8.95 -3.19
CA VAL A 371 26.58 -7.87 -3.82
C VAL A 371 25.93 -6.50 -3.59
N TYR A 372 24.71 -6.47 -3.10
CA TYR A 372 23.98 -5.27 -2.68
C TYR A 372 23.08 -5.57 -1.48
N ARG A 373 23.01 -4.62 -0.56
CA ARG A 373 22.09 -4.67 0.58
C ARG A 373 21.69 -3.27 1.02
N ARG A 374 20.43 -3.10 1.31
CA ARG A 374 19.87 -1.86 1.84
C ARG A 374 18.69 -2.16 2.72
N VAL A 375 18.56 -1.42 3.83
CA VAL A 375 17.39 -1.45 4.71
C VAL A 375 16.68 -0.11 4.62
N SER A 376 15.36 -0.15 4.50
CA SER A 376 14.49 1.03 4.56
C SER A 376 13.26 0.74 5.41
N VAL A 377 12.69 1.79 6.00
CA VAL A 377 11.50 1.69 6.85
C VAL A 377 10.38 2.55 6.28
N LEU A 378 9.22 1.95 6.09
CA LEU A 378 8.01 2.66 5.74
C LEU A 378 7.20 2.90 7.02
N ASP A 379 6.91 4.18 7.33
CA ASP A 379 6.16 4.59 8.53
C ASP A 379 5.21 5.77 8.24
N PRO A 380 3.89 5.57 8.35
CA PRO A 380 3.21 4.28 8.50
C PRO A 380 3.24 3.46 7.20
N ALA A 381 3.09 2.11 7.30
CA ALA A 381 2.96 1.22 6.14
C ALA A 381 1.54 0.70 5.96
N TYR A 382 0.99 0.05 6.99
CA TYR A 382 -0.39 -0.43 7.02
C TYR A 382 -1.10 0.11 8.26
N VAL A 383 -2.24 0.75 8.05
CA VAL A 383 -3.13 1.24 9.10
C VAL A 383 -3.96 0.10 9.67
N ILE A 384 -4.18 0.06 10.97
CA ILE A 384 -4.98 -0.95 11.63
C ILE A 384 -6.46 -0.57 11.56
N TYR A 385 -7.27 -1.50 11.10
CA TYR A 385 -8.73 -1.35 10.99
C TYR A 385 -9.39 -1.84 12.28
N ASP A 386 -9.22 -1.11 13.36
CA ASP A 386 -9.86 -1.39 14.64
C ASP A 386 -11.14 -0.56 14.83
N ARG A 387 -11.90 -0.94 15.85
CA ARG A 387 -13.15 -0.25 16.19
C ARG A 387 -12.94 1.20 16.58
N PHE A 388 -11.83 1.50 17.28
CA PHE A 388 -11.52 2.88 17.65
C PHE A 388 -11.39 3.78 16.40
N ARG A 389 -10.69 3.28 15.38
CA ARG A 389 -10.58 3.95 14.08
C ARG A 389 -11.97 4.18 13.46
N ALA A 390 -12.78 3.13 13.34
CA ALA A 390 -14.10 3.20 12.71
C ALA A 390 -15.03 4.22 13.39
N ASP A 391 -15.06 4.22 14.72
CA ASP A 391 -15.93 5.10 15.52
C ASP A 391 -15.48 6.58 15.45
N ASN A 392 -14.20 6.88 15.23
CA ASN A 392 -13.68 8.24 15.37
C ASN A 392 -13.36 8.95 14.05
N LEU A 393 -13.03 8.24 12.96
CA LEU A 393 -12.64 8.87 11.70
C LEU A 393 -13.72 9.79 11.10
N PRO A 394 -15.03 9.44 11.11
CA PRO A 394 -16.06 10.34 10.59
C PRO A 394 -16.02 11.72 11.24
N ARG A 395 -15.93 11.77 12.56
CA ARG A 395 -15.82 13.03 13.33
C ARG A 395 -14.58 13.82 13.00
N VAL A 396 -13.44 13.13 12.86
CA VAL A 396 -12.14 13.77 12.48
C VAL A 396 -12.25 14.43 11.11
N HIS A 397 -12.74 13.71 10.11
CA HIS A 397 -12.88 14.24 8.75
C HIS A 397 -13.91 15.37 8.66
N GLU A 398 -15.01 15.30 9.40
CA GLU A 398 -15.99 16.38 9.50
C GLU A 398 -15.35 17.66 10.02
N ALA A 399 -14.63 17.58 11.14
CA ALA A 399 -13.97 18.72 11.76
C ALA A 399 -12.87 19.34 10.85
N LEU A 400 -12.06 18.50 10.20
CA LEU A 400 -11.06 18.97 9.24
C LEU A 400 -11.71 19.69 8.04
N ASN A 401 -12.77 19.11 7.47
CA ASN A 401 -13.50 19.72 6.35
C ASN A 401 -14.15 21.06 6.74
N ALA A 402 -14.71 21.18 7.95
CA ALA A 402 -15.25 22.43 8.48
C ALA A 402 -14.16 23.50 8.62
N ALA A 403 -12.91 23.11 8.92
CA ALA A 403 -11.75 24.00 8.96
C ALA A 403 -11.15 24.31 7.58
N GLY A 404 -11.72 23.80 6.49
CA GLY A 404 -11.18 23.97 5.12
C GLY A 404 -9.95 23.12 4.83
N ILE A 405 -9.74 22.04 5.61
CA ILE A 405 -8.65 21.08 5.47
C ILE A 405 -9.22 19.77 4.94
N HIS A 406 -8.82 19.38 3.72
CA HIS A 406 -9.28 18.19 3.03
C HIS A 406 -8.23 17.10 3.15
N SER A 407 -8.37 16.22 4.16
CA SER A 407 -7.49 15.07 4.32
C SER A 407 -7.89 13.96 3.36
N ALA A 408 -6.93 13.47 2.55
CA ALA A 408 -7.21 12.56 1.45
C ALA A 408 -6.04 11.60 1.18
N GLY A 409 -6.32 10.53 0.41
CA GLY A 409 -5.33 9.51 0.07
C GLY A 409 -5.10 8.50 1.19
N ARG A 410 -4.28 7.47 0.91
CA ARG A 410 -4.07 6.29 1.76
C ARG A 410 -3.92 6.62 3.25
N PHE A 411 -3.05 7.54 3.59
CA PHE A 411 -2.77 7.87 4.98
C PHE A 411 -3.56 9.08 5.48
N GLY A 412 -4.04 9.95 4.58
CA GLY A 412 -4.92 11.06 4.94
C GLY A 412 -6.32 10.59 5.34
N THR A 413 -6.85 9.54 4.70
CA THR A 413 -8.11 8.89 5.11
C THR A 413 -7.91 7.76 6.11
N TRP A 414 -6.67 7.43 6.43
CA TRP A 414 -6.29 6.29 7.29
C TRP A 414 -6.87 4.96 6.79
N GLU A 415 -6.70 4.70 5.48
CA GLU A 415 -7.23 3.54 4.77
C GLU A 415 -6.21 2.91 3.82
N TYR A 416 -6.40 1.64 3.49
CA TYR A 416 -5.65 1.00 2.42
C TYR A 416 -6.12 1.54 1.06
N SER A 417 -5.17 1.93 0.20
CA SER A 417 -5.47 2.35 -1.17
C SER A 417 -4.42 1.81 -2.13
N SER A 418 -4.87 1.43 -3.34
CA SER A 418 -3.99 1.13 -4.47
C SER A 418 -3.46 2.41 -5.11
N MET A 419 -2.48 2.30 -6.02
CA MET A 419 -2.01 3.45 -6.81
C MET A 419 -3.12 4.06 -7.66
N GLU A 420 -3.97 3.22 -8.29
CA GLU A 420 -5.17 3.69 -9.02
C GLU A 420 -6.13 4.44 -8.08
N GLY A 421 -6.40 3.85 -6.90
CA GLY A 421 -7.25 4.49 -5.89
C GLY A 421 -6.71 5.83 -5.43
N ALA A 422 -5.38 5.95 -5.25
CA ALA A 422 -4.73 7.20 -4.88
C ALA A 422 -4.89 8.29 -5.98
N ILE A 423 -4.69 7.93 -7.24
CA ILE A 423 -4.89 8.84 -8.39
C ILE A 423 -6.35 9.27 -8.49
N ARG A 424 -7.29 8.31 -8.43
CA ARG A 424 -8.73 8.59 -8.48
C ARG A 424 -9.19 9.51 -7.35
N THR A 425 -8.68 9.30 -6.13
CA THR A 425 -8.97 10.19 -4.99
C THR A 425 -8.51 11.61 -5.27
N GLY A 426 -7.34 11.81 -5.87
CA GLY A 426 -6.83 13.11 -6.28
C GLY A 426 -7.72 13.78 -7.33
N MET A 427 -8.16 13.03 -8.35
CA MET A 427 -9.12 13.51 -9.38
C MET A 427 -10.43 14.00 -8.75
N GLN A 428 -11.04 13.16 -7.92
CA GLN A 428 -12.31 13.47 -7.24
C GLN A 428 -12.21 14.68 -6.31
N LEU A 429 -11.06 14.83 -5.64
CA LEU A 429 -10.82 15.98 -4.78
C LEU A 429 -10.69 17.26 -5.58
N ALA A 430 -9.97 17.23 -6.70
CA ALA A 430 -9.84 18.36 -7.61
C ALA A 430 -11.20 18.77 -8.18
N GLU A 431 -12.04 17.83 -8.61
CA GLU A 431 -13.41 18.09 -9.09
C GLU A 431 -14.26 18.81 -8.02
N ARG A 432 -14.21 18.35 -6.76
CA ARG A 432 -14.94 19.00 -5.64
C ARG A 432 -14.45 20.42 -5.35
N LEU A 433 -13.15 20.66 -5.45
CA LEU A 433 -12.56 21.97 -5.19
C LEU A 433 -12.72 22.93 -6.36
N ALA A 434 -12.71 22.45 -7.61
CA ALA A 434 -12.85 23.27 -8.81
C ALA A 434 -14.15 24.08 -8.80
N GLY A 435 -15.25 23.52 -8.28
CA GLY A 435 -16.53 24.24 -8.11
C GLY A 435 -16.43 25.49 -7.22
N ARG A 436 -15.49 25.53 -6.28
CA ARG A 436 -15.26 26.69 -5.40
C ARG A 436 -14.47 27.80 -6.10
N PHE A 437 -13.69 27.48 -7.12
CA PHE A 437 -12.83 28.43 -7.84
C PHE A 437 -13.38 28.85 -9.20
N ALA A 438 -14.31 28.10 -9.80
CA ALA A 438 -14.93 28.41 -11.10
C ALA A 438 -15.74 29.71 -11.09
N GLY A 439 -16.38 30.05 -9.97
CA GLY A 439 -17.14 31.31 -9.83
C GLY A 439 -16.30 32.60 -9.87
N ARG A 440 -14.99 32.51 -9.67
CA ARG A 440 -14.09 33.69 -9.62
C ARG A 440 -13.53 34.11 -10.99
N LYS A 441 -13.38 33.19 -11.94
CA LYS A 441 -12.99 33.54 -13.31
C LYS A 441 -14.03 34.40 -14.01
N ALA A 442 -15.32 34.29 -13.64
CA ALA A 442 -16.41 35.10 -14.19
C ALA A 442 -16.46 36.52 -13.60
N ALA A 443 -15.97 36.73 -12.37
CA ALA A 443 -15.99 38.04 -11.71
C ALA A 443 -14.76 38.94 -11.98
N GLY A 444 -13.69 38.37 -12.53
CA GLY A 444 -12.45 39.12 -12.84
C GLY A 444 -12.26 39.57 -14.28
N GLY A 445 -13.25 39.31 -15.15
CA GLY A 445 -13.20 39.59 -16.60
C GLY A 445 -13.99 40.81 -17.08
N SER A 446 -14.50 41.66 -16.19
CA SER A 446 -15.20 42.89 -16.57
C SER A 446 -14.55 44.13 -15.94
N GLY A 447 -13.34 44.47 -16.40
CA GLY A 447 -12.63 45.64 -15.89
C GLY A 447 -11.35 45.89 -16.67
N SER A 448 -11.49 46.31 -17.92
CA SER A 448 -10.58 47.25 -18.63
C SER A 448 -11.17 47.64 -19.96
#